data_b4e97e47f68c698a4d09a247d23242f2
#
_entry.id   b4e97e47f68c698a4d09a247d23242f2
#
_cell.length_a   1.000
_cell.length_b   1.000
_cell.length_c   1.000
_cell.angle_alpha   90.00
_cell.angle_beta   90.00
_cell.angle_gamma   90.00
#
_symmetry.space_group_name_H-M   'P 1'
#
loop_
_entity.id
_entity.type
_entity.pdbx_description
1 polymer ?
#
loop_
_entity_poly.entity_id
_entity_poly.type
_entity_poly.pdbx_seq_one_letter_code
_entity_poly.pdbx_strand_id
1 'polypeptide(L)'
;ACPISNYRYLEKGYESYFVPLEANKYLFKKIDLQKKYDVSFFGAKKSTREEYIKYLNENKINVNLMGFYNVPDYNWDNLSKFISQSKIVLNFSNTGNKNKFYSHSTIKHNFFTFKGRPIMVGLCGTLCISEFSPANQILFNNYLPTFKNKEELLSECKKILNDENYYNKLKNSFVEKCNEYEDHIYFKKI
;
A
#
# COMPACT_ATOMS: atom_id res chain seq x y z
N ALA A 1 -3.38 -10.60 -8.30
CA ALA A 1 -3.56 -11.21 -7.01
C ALA A 1 -4.82 -10.66 -6.33
N CYS A 2 -5.90 -11.43 -6.36
CA CYS A 2 -7.19 -11.10 -5.74
C CYS A 2 -7.75 -12.36 -5.05
N PRO A 3 -7.93 -12.33 -3.71
CA PRO A 3 -8.48 -13.50 -2.99
C PRO A 3 -9.89 -13.86 -3.45
N ILE A 4 -10.69 -12.88 -3.85
CA ILE A 4 -12.05 -13.12 -4.37
C ILE A 4 -12.03 -13.93 -5.67
N SER A 5 -11.06 -13.65 -6.55
CA SER A 5 -10.90 -14.44 -7.78
C SER A 5 -10.50 -15.87 -7.46
N ASN A 6 -9.59 -16.06 -6.51
CA ASN A 6 -9.20 -17.38 -6.03
C ASN A 6 -10.41 -18.17 -5.51
N TYR A 7 -11.22 -17.57 -4.65
CA TYR A 7 -12.44 -18.18 -4.12
C TYR A 7 -13.41 -18.61 -5.24
N ARG A 8 -13.63 -17.76 -6.26
CA ARG A 8 -14.49 -18.07 -7.40
C ARG A 8 -14.02 -19.26 -8.25
N TYR A 9 -12.70 -19.47 -8.36
CA TYR A 9 -12.15 -20.64 -9.04
C TYR A 9 -12.39 -21.91 -8.20
N LEU A 10 -12.17 -21.84 -6.89
CA LEU A 10 -12.43 -22.95 -5.97
C LEU A 10 -13.92 -23.35 -5.97
N GLU A 11 -14.85 -22.40 -5.98
CA GLU A 11 -16.31 -22.67 -6.09
C GLU A 11 -16.70 -23.41 -7.37
N LYS A 12 -15.91 -23.23 -8.44
CA LYS A 12 -16.11 -23.95 -9.71
C LYS A 12 -15.39 -25.28 -9.78
N GLY A 13 -14.79 -25.74 -8.69
CA GLY A 13 -14.05 -26.99 -8.62
C GLY A 13 -12.65 -26.94 -9.21
N TYR A 14 -12.12 -25.75 -9.54
CA TYR A 14 -10.74 -25.61 -9.98
C TYR A 14 -9.80 -25.50 -8.79
N GLU A 15 -8.66 -26.16 -8.87
CA GLU A 15 -7.57 -25.94 -7.92
C GLU A 15 -6.99 -24.53 -8.14
N SER A 16 -6.95 -23.74 -7.07
CA SER A 16 -6.51 -22.34 -7.17
C SER A 16 -5.91 -21.88 -5.84
N TYR A 17 -4.83 -21.11 -5.93
CA TYR A 17 -4.09 -20.57 -4.80
C TYR A 17 -3.98 -19.05 -4.90
N PHE A 18 -4.19 -18.39 -3.76
CA PHE A 18 -3.91 -16.96 -3.64
C PHE A 18 -2.46 -16.76 -3.24
N VAL A 19 -1.66 -16.26 -4.17
CA VAL A 19 -0.29 -15.86 -3.90
C VAL A 19 -0.22 -14.33 -3.86
N PRO A 20 0.12 -13.71 -2.72
CA PRO A 20 0.33 -12.26 -2.65
C PRO A 20 1.54 -11.86 -3.50
N LEU A 21 1.55 -10.59 -3.92
CA LEU A 21 2.74 -9.99 -4.54
C LEU A 21 3.73 -9.70 -3.42
N GLU A 22 4.76 -10.49 -3.35
CA GLU A 22 5.90 -10.34 -2.45
C GLU A 22 6.83 -9.21 -2.91
N ALA A 23 7.81 -8.89 -2.09
CA ALA A 23 8.84 -7.92 -2.42
C ALA A 23 10.23 -8.45 -2.04
N ASN A 24 11.18 -8.16 -2.91
CA ASN A 24 12.57 -8.59 -2.75
C ASN A 24 13.30 -7.71 -1.73
N LYS A 25 13.81 -8.30 -0.64
CA LYS A 25 14.53 -7.59 0.43
C LYS A 25 15.86 -6.98 -0.01
N TYR A 26 16.46 -7.47 -1.07
CA TYR A 26 17.70 -6.89 -1.59
C TYR A 26 17.43 -5.57 -2.30
N LEU A 27 16.23 -5.42 -2.87
CA LEU A 27 15.77 -4.17 -3.50
C LEU A 27 15.07 -3.25 -2.50
N PHE A 28 14.26 -3.82 -1.61
CA PHE A 28 13.50 -3.08 -0.59
C PHE A 28 14.06 -3.42 0.78
N LYS A 29 14.91 -2.55 1.30
CA LYS A 29 15.54 -2.71 2.61
C LYS A 29 15.52 -1.40 3.37
N LYS A 30 15.45 -1.51 4.69
CA LYS A 30 15.60 -0.35 5.55
C LYS A 30 16.97 0.30 5.31
N ILE A 31 16.93 1.60 5.03
CA ILE A 31 18.11 2.45 4.97
C ILE A 31 18.00 3.42 6.15
N ASP A 32 19.05 3.48 6.97
CA ASP A 32 19.06 4.36 8.13
C ASP A 32 19.27 5.82 7.70
N LEU A 33 18.17 6.49 7.46
CA LEU A 33 18.10 7.87 6.99
C LEU A 33 17.14 8.68 7.87
N GLN A 34 17.47 9.96 8.04
CA GLN A 34 16.56 10.88 8.72
C GLN A 34 15.23 10.98 7.97
N LYS A 35 14.12 10.94 8.71
CA LYS A 35 12.79 11.16 8.15
C LYS A 35 12.67 12.59 7.64
N LYS A 36 12.34 12.76 6.37
CA LYS A 36 12.16 14.03 5.68
C LYS A 36 10.71 14.33 5.34
N TYR A 37 9.90 13.28 5.20
CA TYR A 37 8.53 13.38 4.70
C TYR A 37 7.58 12.78 5.72
N ASP A 38 6.57 13.55 6.11
CA ASP A 38 5.52 13.03 6.99
C ASP A 38 4.65 12.02 6.25
N VAL A 39 4.17 12.38 5.06
CA VAL A 39 3.36 11.50 4.22
C VAL A 39 3.91 11.49 2.79
N SER A 40 3.96 10.30 2.20
CA SER A 40 4.45 10.11 0.84
C SER A 40 3.60 9.13 0.05
N PHE A 41 3.67 9.26 -1.27
CA PHE A 41 3.07 8.31 -2.19
C PHE A 41 4.01 8.10 -3.39
N PHE A 42 4.14 6.85 -3.84
CA PHE A 42 4.82 6.53 -5.10
C PHE A 42 3.92 5.71 -6.01
N GLY A 43 3.99 5.96 -7.30
CA GLY A 43 3.24 5.23 -8.31
C GLY A 43 2.63 6.12 -9.38
N ALA A 44 1.77 5.52 -10.24
CA ALA A 44 1.16 6.23 -11.35
C ALA A 44 0.08 7.23 -10.89
N LYS A 45 -0.02 8.33 -11.64
CA LYS A 45 -1.11 9.29 -11.51
C LYS A 45 -2.44 8.65 -11.92
N LYS A 46 -3.47 8.81 -11.07
CA LYS A 46 -4.86 8.43 -11.36
C LYS A 46 -5.79 9.39 -10.66
N SER A 47 -6.88 9.79 -11.32
CA SER A 47 -7.82 10.82 -10.84
C SER A 47 -8.31 10.57 -9.41
N THR A 48 -8.69 9.33 -9.09
CA THR A 48 -9.15 8.98 -7.75
C THR A 48 -8.10 9.20 -6.66
N ARG A 49 -6.82 8.94 -6.95
CA ARG A 49 -5.71 9.16 -6.01
C ARG A 49 -5.41 10.65 -5.84
N GLU A 50 -5.51 11.41 -6.94
CA GLU A 50 -5.30 12.86 -6.91
C GLU A 50 -6.30 13.56 -6.01
N GLU A 51 -7.56 13.11 -5.98
CA GLU A 51 -8.59 13.64 -5.07
C GLU A 51 -8.21 13.46 -3.59
N TYR A 52 -7.70 12.28 -3.22
CA TYR A 52 -7.24 12.01 -1.85
C TYR A 52 -6.00 12.84 -1.50
N ILE A 53 -5.02 12.90 -2.40
CA ILE A 53 -3.78 13.67 -2.19
C ILE A 53 -4.09 15.16 -2.07
N LYS A 54 -4.93 15.69 -2.95
CA LYS A 54 -5.39 17.07 -2.90
C LYS A 54 -6.08 17.37 -1.58
N TYR A 55 -6.99 16.50 -1.13
CA TYR A 55 -7.70 16.66 0.13
C TYR A 55 -6.77 16.68 1.34
N LEU A 56 -5.74 15.83 1.38
CA LEU A 56 -4.73 15.86 2.44
C LEU A 56 -3.95 17.18 2.44
N ASN A 57 -3.49 17.63 1.27
CA ASN A 57 -2.74 18.89 1.13
C ASN A 57 -3.58 20.11 1.56
N GLU A 58 -4.86 20.17 1.21
CA GLU A 58 -5.80 21.22 1.64
C GLU A 58 -6.00 21.21 3.16
N ASN A 59 -5.83 20.06 3.80
CA ASN A 59 -5.91 19.89 5.26
C ASN A 59 -4.54 19.92 5.97
N LYS A 60 -3.53 20.56 5.35
CA LYS A 60 -2.18 20.80 5.89
C LYS A 60 -1.33 19.55 6.09
N ILE A 61 -1.66 18.45 5.43
CA ILE A 61 -0.80 17.26 5.34
C ILE A 61 -0.19 17.22 3.95
N ASN A 62 1.06 17.68 3.84
CA ASN A 62 1.77 17.68 2.57
C ASN A 62 2.17 16.26 2.15
N VAL A 63 1.68 15.81 0.99
CA VAL A 63 2.00 14.49 0.44
C VAL A 63 3.13 14.62 -0.58
N ASN A 64 4.27 14.03 -0.27
CA ASN A 64 5.42 13.98 -1.18
C ASN A 64 5.25 12.86 -2.19
N LEU A 65 5.56 13.14 -3.46
CA LEU A 65 5.25 12.26 -4.58
C LEU A 65 6.53 11.78 -5.29
N MET A 66 6.57 10.49 -5.64
CA MET A 66 7.60 9.92 -6.51
C MET A 66 6.94 9.05 -7.60
N GLY A 67 7.50 9.11 -8.81
CA GLY A 67 6.99 8.32 -9.95
C GLY A 67 5.65 8.81 -10.51
N PHE A 68 5.17 9.96 -10.05
CA PHE A 68 3.85 10.49 -10.43
C PHE A 68 3.87 11.18 -11.80
N TYR A 69 4.99 11.79 -12.14
CA TYR A 69 5.18 12.56 -13.37
C TYR A 69 6.63 12.41 -13.87
N ASN A 70 6.91 11.38 -14.66
CA ASN A 70 8.19 11.24 -15.38
C ASN A 70 9.41 11.70 -14.56
N VAL A 71 9.57 11.17 -13.34
CA VAL A 71 10.78 11.43 -12.57
C VAL A 71 11.91 10.66 -13.25
N PRO A 72 12.89 11.34 -13.86
CA PRO A 72 13.96 10.68 -14.65
C PRO A 72 14.77 9.65 -13.85
N ASP A 73 14.81 9.80 -12.53
CA ASP A 73 15.63 8.98 -11.62
C ASP A 73 14.84 7.89 -10.86
N TYR A 74 13.73 7.41 -11.45
CA TYR A 74 12.99 6.30 -10.87
C TYR A 74 13.78 5.00 -11.02
N ASN A 75 14.57 4.68 -10.01
CA ASN A 75 15.22 3.38 -9.84
C ASN A 75 14.91 2.80 -8.46
N TRP A 76 15.21 1.54 -8.26
CA TRP A 76 14.89 0.83 -7.02
C TRP A 76 15.61 1.40 -5.78
N ASP A 77 16.85 1.87 -5.94
CA ASP A 77 17.63 2.45 -4.84
C ASP A 77 17.03 3.79 -4.41
N ASN A 78 16.68 4.63 -5.35
CA ASN A 78 16.04 5.92 -5.07
C ASN A 78 14.66 5.73 -4.44
N LEU A 79 13.91 4.71 -4.87
CA LEU A 79 12.62 4.37 -4.28
C LEU A 79 12.78 3.90 -2.83
N SER A 80 13.73 3.01 -2.54
CA SER A 80 14.01 2.54 -1.18
C SER A 80 14.45 3.67 -0.26
N LYS A 81 15.27 4.61 -0.74
CA LYS A 81 15.64 5.84 -0.01
C LYS A 81 14.42 6.71 0.28
N PHE A 82 13.59 6.95 -0.73
CA PHE A 82 12.36 7.76 -0.59
C PHE A 82 11.41 7.17 0.45
N ILE A 83 11.19 5.84 0.39
CA ILE A 83 10.36 5.14 1.37
C ILE A 83 10.99 5.27 2.78
N SER A 84 12.29 4.99 2.91
CA SER A 84 12.99 5.05 4.21
C SER A 84 13.00 6.46 4.82
N GLN A 85 12.95 7.51 4.00
CA GLN A 85 12.87 8.90 4.44
C GLN A 85 11.44 9.37 4.79
N SER A 86 10.43 8.52 4.57
CA SER A 86 9.03 8.83 4.86
C SER A 86 8.60 8.26 6.21
N LYS A 87 7.77 8.98 6.99
CA LYS A 87 7.10 8.41 8.17
C LYS A 87 5.96 7.48 7.74
N ILE A 88 5.13 7.94 6.83
CA ILE A 88 3.94 7.24 6.32
C ILE A 88 4.00 7.18 4.79
N VAL A 89 3.72 6.02 4.23
CA VAL A 89 3.52 5.85 2.78
C VAL A 89 2.10 5.38 2.49
N LEU A 90 1.44 6.03 1.54
CA LEU A 90 0.06 5.71 1.16
C LEU A 90 0.02 4.55 0.15
N ASN A 91 -0.97 3.68 0.30
CA ASN A 91 -1.34 2.68 -0.70
C ASN A 91 -2.80 2.82 -1.11
N PHE A 92 -3.05 2.79 -2.42
CA PHE A 92 -4.39 2.78 -2.99
C PHE A 92 -4.63 1.44 -3.66
N SER A 93 -5.61 0.71 -3.16
CA SER A 93 -6.00 -0.62 -3.63
C SER A 93 -6.99 -0.58 -4.77
N ASN A 94 -7.79 0.48 -4.87
CA ASN A 94 -8.73 0.68 -5.96
C ASN A 94 -7.97 0.84 -7.27
N THR A 95 -8.37 0.10 -8.30
CA THR A 95 -7.73 0.15 -9.61
C THR A 95 -8.01 1.45 -10.35
N GLY A 96 -9.05 2.18 -9.95
CA GLY A 96 -9.46 3.44 -10.58
C GLY A 96 -9.94 3.29 -12.02
N ASN A 97 -10.08 2.06 -12.51
CA ASN A 97 -10.52 1.80 -13.87
C ASN A 97 -12.04 1.87 -13.95
N LYS A 98 -12.55 2.98 -14.46
CA LYS A 98 -13.80 2.98 -15.24
C LYS A 98 -13.47 2.29 -16.58
N ASN A 99 -13.19 0.99 -16.53
CA ASN A 99 -12.80 0.26 -17.73
C ASN A 99 -14.00 0.14 -18.67
N LYS A 100 -13.87 0.69 -19.88
CA LYS A 100 -14.81 0.52 -20.97
C LYS A 100 -15.09 -0.97 -21.31
N PHE A 101 -14.17 -1.87 -20.97
CA PHE A 101 -14.31 -3.32 -21.17
C PHE A 101 -15.37 -3.99 -20.28
N TYR A 102 -15.79 -3.36 -19.18
CA TYR A 102 -16.85 -3.87 -18.30
C TYR A 102 -18.16 -3.06 -18.42
N SER A 103 -18.31 -2.27 -19.49
CA SER A 103 -19.52 -1.46 -19.72
C SER A 103 -20.81 -2.29 -19.86
N HIS A 104 -20.69 -3.58 -20.15
CA HIS A 104 -21.83 -4.50 -20.26
C HIS A 104 -22.13 -5.28 -18.97
N SER A 105 -21.31 -5.18 -17.94
CA SER A 105 -21.65 -5.79 -16.65
C SER A 105 -22.52 -4.83 -15.86
N THR A 106 -23.69 -5.27 -15.49
CA THR A 106 -24.61 -4.59 -14.55
C THR A 106 -24.01 -4.43 -13.16
N ILE A 107 -22.82 -4.92 -12.95
CA ILE A 107 -22.10 -4.95 -11.70
C ILE A 107 -21.04 -3.85 -11.70
N LYS A 108 -21.40 -2.67 -11.18
CA LYS A 108 -20.44 -1.59 -10.87
C LYS A 108 -19.54 -2.03 -9.70
N HIS A 109 -18.59 -2.90 -9.94
CA HIS A 109 -17.65 -3.29 -8.91
C HIS A 109 -16.48 -2.32 -8.86
N ASN A 110 -16.27 -1.73 -7.70
CA ASN A 110 -14.98 -1.18 -7.33
C ASN A 110 -14.02 -2.36 -7.14
N PHE A 111 -13.16 -2.59 -8.10
CA PHE A 111 -12.15 -3.64 -7.98
C PHE A 111 -11.01 -3.17 -7.09
N PHE A 112 -10.91 -3.77 -5.92
CA PHE A 112 -9.78 -3.63 -5.03
C PHE A 112 -8.80 -4.76 -5.30
N THR A 113 -7.59 -4.41 -5.70
CA THR A 113 -6.53 -5.40 -5.93
C THR A 113 -5.45 -5.28 -4.88
N PHE A 114 -4.88 -6.41 -4.48
CA PHE A 114 -3.66 -6.38 -3.70
C PHE A 114 -2.53 -5.74 -4.52
N LYS A 115 -1.81 -4.84 -3.89
CA LYS A 115 -0.59 -4.22 -4.42
C LYS A 115 0.58 -4.65 -3.54
N GLY A 116 1.72 -4.98 -4.12
CA GLY A 116 2.93 -5.29 -3.36
C GLY A 116 3.49 -4.12 -2.54
N ARG A 117 2.97 -2.89 -2.74
CA ARG A 117 3.45 -1.68 -2.06
C ARG A 117 3.48 -1.80 -0.54
N PRO A 118 2.48 -2.31 0.18
CA PRO A 118 2.56 -2.47 1.63
C PRO A 118 3.79 -3.27 2.05
N ILE A 119 4.08 -4.38 1.38
CA ILE A 119 5.25 -5.22 1.69
C ILE A 119 6.55 -4.44 1.42
N MET A 120 6.67 -3.80 0.25
CA MET A 120 7.83 -2.95 -0.09
C MET A 120 8.10 -1.89 0.97
N VAL A 121 7.03 -1.23 1.45
CA VAL A 121 7.11 -0.18 2.47
C VAL A 121 7.56 -0.75 3.82
N GLY A 122 7.01 -1.88 4.23
CA GLY A 122 7.38 -2.54 5.47
C GLY A 122 8.84 -3.03 5.48
N LEU A 123 9.30 -3.63 4.38
CA LEU A 123 10.71 -4.05 4.25
C LEU A 123 11.68 -2.86 4.31
N CYS A 124 11.27 -1.67 3.88
CA CYS A 124 12.02 -0.44 4.07
C CYS A 124 11.91 0.15 5.50
N GLY A 125 11.27 -0.52 6.44
CA GLY A 125 11.12 -0.08 7.84
C GLY A 125 10.19 1.11 8.03
N THR A 126 9.21 1.30 7.13
CA THR A 126 8.29 2.44 7.11
C THR A 126 6.84 1.96 7.28
N LEU A 127 5.98 2.80 7.88
CA LEU A 127 4.56 2.51 8.04
C LEU A 127 3.81 2.77 6.73
N CYS A 128 2.92 1.85 6.36
CA CYS A 128 1.97 2.02 5.28
C CYS A 128 0.57 2.30 5.84
N ILE A 129 -0.16 3.25 5.24
CA ILE A 129 -1.61 3.37 5.39
C ILE A 129 -2.25 2.99 4.06
N SER A 130 -3.20 2.07 4.06
CA SER A 130 -3.76 1.53 2.84
C SER A 130 -5.24 1.79 2.68
N GLU A 131 -5.66 2.07 1.46
CA GLU A 131 -7.06 1.92 1.13
C GLU A 131 -7.50 0.48 1.41
N PHE A 132 -8.68 0.33 2.03
CA PHE A 132 -9.22 -0.98 2.38
C PHE A 132 -9.28 -1.90 1.16
N SER A 133 -8.92 -3.15 1.36
CA SER A 133 -9.19 -4.23 0.42
C SER A 133 -9.30 -5.57 1.16
N PRO A 134 -10.10 -6.52 0.66
CA PRO A 134 -10.19 -7.85 1.26
C PRO A 134 -8.83 -8.54 1.39
N ALA A 135 -7.94 -8.36 0.40
CA ALA A 135 -6.60 -8.93 0.44
C ALA A 135 -5.75 -8.34 1.55
N ASN A 136 -5.80 -7.01 1.75
CA ASN A 136 -5.07 -6.36 2.84
C ASN A 136 -5.56 -6.86 4.20
N GLN A 137 -6.88 -7.07 4.34
CA GLN A 137 -7.46 -7.60 5.57
C GLN A 137 -6.99 -9.04 5.84
N ILE A 138 -6.95 -9.89 4.83
CA ILE A 138 -6.49 -11.28 4.96
C ILE A 138 -5.00 -11.35 5.33
N LEU A 139 -4.17 -10.55 4.67
CA LEU A 139 -2.71 -10.63 4.84
C LEU A 139 -2.20 -9.93 6.09
N PHE A 140 -2.77 -8.78 6.43
CA PHE A 140 -2.23 -7.91 7.48
C PHE A 140 -3.16 -7.75 8.68
N ASN A 141 -4.47 -8.05 8.53
CA ASN A 141 -5.46 -7.83 9.58
C ASN A 141 -5.30 -6.42 10.20
N ASN A 142 -5.18 -6.31 11.51
CA ASN A 142 -5.03 -5.04 12.24
C ASN A 142 -3.60 -4.45 12.21
N TYR A 143 -2.65 -5.14 11.57
CA TYR A 143 -1.27 -4.64 11.45
C TYR A 143 -1.10 -3.54 10.42
N LEU A 144 -2.02 -3.44 9.45
CA LEU A 144 -2.01 -2.42 8.40
C LEU A 144 -3.19 -1.46 8.62
N PRO A 145 -2.95 -0.19 9.02
CA PRO A 145 -3.99 0.81 9.09
C PRO A 145 -4.68 0.98 7.73
N THR A 146 -6.01 1.01 7.73
CA THR A 146 -6.80 1.10 6.49
C THR A 146 -7.79 2.25 6.53
N PHE A 147 -8.14 2.77 5.35
CA PHE A 147 -9.18 3.79 5.15
C PHE A 147 -10.12 3.38 4.01
N LYS A 148 -11.36 3.86 4.04
CA LYS A 148 -12.39 3.65 3.01
C LYS A 148 -12.72 4.92 2.23
N ASN A 149 -12.46 6.08 2.84
CA ASN A 149 -12.72 7.40 2.28
C ASN A 149 -11.61 8.40 2.68
N LYS A 150 -11.66 9.60 2.14
CA LYS A 150 -10.63 10.63 2.36
C LYS A 150 -10.67 11.21 3.77
N GLU A 151 -11.83 11.23 4.42
CA GLU A 151 -12.03 11.70 5.79
C GLU A 151 -11.36 10.74 6.79
N GLU A 152 -11.54 9.43 6.61
CA GLU A 152 -10.86 8.40 7.41
C GLU A 152 -9.35 8.47 7.22
N LEU A 153 -8.89 8.64 5.95
CA LEU A 153 -7.47 8.79 5.67
C LEU A 153 -6.87 10.00 6.39
N LEU A 154 -7.54 11.15 6.33
CA LEU A 154 -7.10 12.35 7.02
C LEU A 154 -7.03 12.16 8.53
N SER A 155 -8.08 11.56 9.11
CA SER A 155 -8.15 11.27 10.56
C SER A 155 -7.01 10.36 11.00
N GLU A 156 -6.76 9.29 10.25
CA GLU A 156 -5.70 8.33 10.57
C GLU A 156 -4.30 8.95 10.43
N CYS A 157 -4.06 9.72 9.38
CA CYS A 157 -2.81 10.47 9.23
C CYS A 157 -2.57 11.42 10.39
N LYS A 158 -3.57 12.22 10.79
CA LYS A 158 -3.45 13.15 11.93
C LYS A 158 -3.16 12.42 13.23
N LYS A 159 -3.86 11.33 13.50
CA LYS A 159 -3.67 10.53 14.71
C LYS A 159 -2.23 9.99 14.79
N ILE A 160 -1.73 9.42 13.71
CA ILE A 160 -0.38 8.85 13.64
C ILE A 160 0.70 9.93 13.74
N LEU A 161 0.50 11.07 13.08
CA LEU A 161 1.50 12.16 13.08
C LEU A 161 1.57 12.90 14.41
N ASN A 162 0.49 12.95 15.18
CA ASN A 162 0.41 13.65 16.45
C ASN A 162 0.78 12.78 17.66
N ASP A 163 0.89 11.46 17.52
CA ASP A 163 1.22 10.53 18.61
C ASP A 163 2.39 9.62 18.18
N GLU A 164 3.59 9.98 18.62
CA GLU A 164 4.82 9.25 18.29
C GLU A 164 4.84 7.83 18.86
N ASN A 165 4.21 7.61 20.04
CA ASN A 165 4.12 6.27 20.63
C ASN A 165 3.19 5.38 19.79
N TYR A 166 2.05 5.93 19.39
CA TYR A 166 1.10 5.24 18.51
C TYR A 166 1.73 4.93 17.17
N TYR A 167 2.44 5.90 16.55
CA TYR A 167 3.19 5.70 15.31
C TYR A 167 4.19 4.54 15.44
N ASN A 168 5.04 4.56 16.47
CA ASN A 168 6.08 3.55 16.65
C ASN A 168 5.49 2.16 16.90
N LYS A 169 4.43 2.04 17.68
CA LYS A 169 3.71 0.79 17.91
C LYS A 169 3.19 0.21 16.59
N LEU A 170 2.45 1.00 15.80
CA LEU A 170 1.91 0.57 14.52
C LEU A 170 3.01 0.19 13.52
N LYS A 171 4.03 1.05 13.38
CA LYS A 171 5.15 0.82 12.47
C LYS A 171 5.87 -0.49 12.79
N ASN A 172 6.22 -0.73 14.05
CA ASN A 172 6.97 -1.92 14.44
C ASN A 172 6.18 -3.20 14.16
N SER A 173 4.92 -3.25 14.55
CA SER A 173 4.04 -4.40 14.29
C SER A 173 3.81 -4.62 12.79
N PHE A 174 3.63 -3.56 12.01
CA PHE A 174 3.47 -3.64 10.56
C PHE A 174 4.75 -4.14 9.86
N VAL A 175 5.90 -3.61 10.24
CA VAL A 175 7.21 -4.01 9.68
C VAL A 175 7.48 -5.48 9.98
N GLU A 176 7.25 -5.92 11.21
CA GLU A 176 7.40 -7.32 11.61
C GLU A 176 6.50 -8.23 10.74
N LYS A 177 5.24 -7.85 10.55
CA LYS A 177 4.30 -8.58 9.70
C LYS A 177 4.74 -8.63 8.24
N CYS A 178 5.32 -7.57 7.70
CA CYS A 178 5.81 -7.54 6.32
C CYS A 178 6.99 -8.50 6.07
N ASN A 179 7.82 -8.75 7.07
CA ASN A 179 8.94 -9.69 6.94
C ASN A 179 8.49 -11.13 6.68
N GLU A 180 7.25 -11.49 7.04
CA GLU A 180 6.69 -12.80 6.72
C GLU A 180 6.43 -13.00 5.21
N TYR A 181 6.32 -11.91 4.46
CA TYR A 181 6.02 -11.88 3.02
C TYR A 181 7.24 -11.49 2.16
N GLU A 182 8.42 -11.58 2.73
CA GLU A 182 9.64 -11.50 1.95
C GLU A 182 9.69 -12.67 0.95
N ASP A 183 10.08 -12.41 -0.29
CA ASP A 183 10.08 -13.40 -1.38
C ASP A 183 10.79 -14.71 -0.99
N HIS A 184 11.96 -14.60 -0.37
CA HIS A 184 12.77 -15.74 0.04
C HIS A 184 12.12 -16.60 1.13
N ILE A 185 11.35 -16.01 2.03
CA ILE A 185 10.68 -16.73 3.13
C ILE A 185 9.35 -17.31 2.65
N TYR A 186 8.63 -16.56 1.83
CA TYR A 186 7.29 -16.93 1.41
C TYR A 186 7.30 -18.19 0.53
N PHE A 187 8.18 -18.25 -0.47
CA PHE A 187 8.29 -19.42 -1.35
C PHE A 187 8.78 -20.70 -0.66
N LYS A 188 9.39 -20.60 0.52
CA LYS A 188 9.73 -21.79 1.31
C LYS A 188 8.54 -22.41 2.05
N LYS A 189 7.40 -21.68 2.14
CA LYS A 189 6.20 -22.11 2.86
C LYS A 189 5.13 -22.71 1.93
N ILE A 190 5.31 -22.58 0.61
CA ILE A 190 4.46 -23.15 -0.42
C ILE A 190 5.09 -24.46 -0.93
#